data_50bc5979dc2603dee862c9be663c38c4
#
_entry.id   50bc5979dc2603dee862c9be663c38c4
#
_cell.length_a   1.000
_cell.length_b   1.000
_cell.length_c   1.000
_cell.angle_alpha   90.00
_cell.angle_beta   90.00
_cell.angle_gamma   90.00
#
_symmetry.space_group_name_H-M   'P 1'
#
loop_
_entity.id
_entity.type
_entity.pdbx_description
1 polymer ?
#
loop_
_entity_poly.entity_id
_entity_poly.type
_entity_poly.pdbx_seq_one_letter_code
_entity_poly.pdbx_strand_id
1 'polypeptide(L)'
;TALCFDEYDAGRPDVMFVIQRVLEVSGKLTLLDQSKVIRPHPAFRLFSTTNTIGLGDTSGLYHGTQQINQGQMDRWSIVVTLNYLPHDDEVNIVLAKAKSWNTEAGRKIVSNMVRVADLTRNAFMNGDLSTVMSPRTVITWAENAEIFGDVGTAFALSFLNKCDELERGLIAEFYQRCFGEDLPQSTANVALS
;
A
#
# COMPACT_ATOMS: atom_id res chain seq x y z
N THR A 1 -16.16 13.48 -17.32
CA THR A 1 -15.22 13.84 -16.25
C THR A 1 -15.39 12.86 -15.11
N ALA A 2 -14.30 12.34 -14.57
CA ALA A 2 -14.26 11.53 -13.38
C ALA A 2 -13.53 12.29 -12.27
N LEU A 3 -13.95 12.12 -11.03
CA LEU A 3 -13.29 12.58 -9.82
C LEU A 3 -13.03 11.40 -8.93
N CYS A 4 -11.84 11.27 -8.38
CA CYS A 4 -11.48 10.26 -7.40
C CYS A 4 -11.10 10.96 -6.09
N PHE A 5 -11.74 10.59 -5.00
CA PHE A 5 -11.31 10.94 -3.67
C PHE A 5 -10.41 9.82 -3.16
N ASP A 6 -9.14 10.12 -3.02
CA ASP A 6 -8.18 9.21 -2.46
C ASP A 6 -8.25 9.27 -0.92
N GLU A 7 -8.14 8.12 -0.26
CA GLU A 7 -8.22 8.00 1.21
C GLU A 7 -9.48 8.64 1.83
N TYR A 8 -10.64 8.33 1.27
CA TYR A 8 -11.92 8.91 1.69
C TYR A 8 -12.22 8.70 3.19
N ASP A 9 -11.77 7.59 3.77
CA ASP A 9 -11.89 7.25 5.19
C ASP A 9 -10.94 8.01 6.11
N ALA A 10 -9.90 8.67 5.57
CA ALA A 10 -9.03 9.60 6.31
C ALA A 10 -9.52 11.05 6.29
N GLY A 11 -10.59 11.33 5.53
CA GLY A 11 -11.15 12.66 5.40
C GLY A 11 -11.85 13.15 6.68
N ARG A 12 -11.79 14.45 6.93
CA ARG A 12 -12.53 15.07 8.04
C ARG A 12 -14.04 14.88 7.85
N PRO A 13 -14.79 14.42 8.86
CA PRO A 13 -16.23 14.14 8.74
C PRO A 13 -17.05 15.32 8.23
N ASP A 14 -16.74 16.56 8.69
CA ASP A 14 -17.43 17.77 8.27
C ASP A 14 -17.30 18.06 6.77
N VAL A 15 -16.12 17.83 6.20
CA VAL A 15 -15.85 17.95 4.76
C VAL A 15 -16.56 16.84 3.99
N MET A 16 -16.52 15.60 4.51
CA MET A 16 -17.14 14.45 3.87
C MET A 16 -18.68 14.61 3.78
N PHE A 17 -19.33 15.27 4.74
CA PHE A 17 -20.76 15.59 4.66
C PHE A 17 -21.11 16.54 3.49
N VAL A 18 -20.23 17.44 3.12
CA VAL A 18 -20.44 18.31 1.96
C VAL A 18 -20.36 17.52 0.66
N ILE A 19 -19.34 16.64 0.57
CA ILE A 19 -19.10 15.77 -0.59
C ILE A 19 -20.23 14.76 -0.78
N GLN A 20 -20.74 14.22 0.31
CA GLN A 20 -21.85 13.26 0.32
C GLN A 20 -23.07 13.73 -0.50
N ARG A 21 -23.35 15.03 -0.53
CA ARG A 21 -24.44 15.57 -1.32
C ARG A 21 -24.27 15.40 -2.82
N VAL A 22 -23.05 15.22 -3.31
CA VAL A 22 -22.78 14.93 -4.73
C VAL A 22 -23.14 13.49 -5.09
N LEU A 23 -23.18 12.60 -4.11
CA LEU A 23 -23.54 11.17 -4.27
C LEU A 23 -25.07 10.93 -4.31
N GLU A 24 -25.89 11.94 -3.99
CA GLU A 24 -27.34 11.81 -4.00
C GLU A 24 -27.89 11.80 -5.45
N VAL A 25 -29.08 11.21 -5.64
CA VAL A 25 -29.74 11.09 -6.95
C VAL A 25 -29.91 12.45 -7.65
N SER A 26 -30.16 13.51 -6.88
CA SER A 26 -30.20 14.89 -7.36
C SER A 26 -28.96 15.68 -6.94
N GLY A 27 -27.81 15.03 -6.98
CA GLY A 27 -26.56 15.51 -6.43
C GLY A 27 -26.20 16.93 -6.84
N LYS A 28 -25.76 17.73 -5.87
CA LYS A 28 -25.29 19.09 -6.08
C LYS A 28 -24.25 19.45 -5.03
N LEU A 29 -23.28 20.24 -5.43
CA LEU A 29 -22.32 20.85 -4.49
C LEU A 29 -22.71 22.32 -4.29
N THR A 30 -22.92 22.69 -3.04
CA THR A 30 -23.21 24.08 -2.66
C THR A 30 -21.97 24.70 -2.02
N LEU A 31 -21.42 25.72 -2.67
CA LEU A 31 -20.31 26.53 -2.17
C LEU A 31 -20.91 27.75 -1.49
N LEU A 32 -21.00 27.74 -0.16
CA LEU A 32 -21.67 28.77 0.63
C LEU A 32 -20.96 30.12 0.56
N ASP A 33 -19.64 30.10 0.61
CA ASP A 33 -18.75 31.27 0.51
C ASP A 33 -18.83 31.97 -0.85
N GLN A 34 -19.20 31.24 -1.91
CA GLN A 34 -19.36 31.76 -3.27
C GLN A 34 -20.84 31.93 -3.68
N SER A 35 -21.77 31.58 -2.81
CA SER A 35 -23.22 31.55 -3.10
C SER A 35 -23.54 30.78 -4.40
N LYS A 36 -22.79 29.72 -4.67
CA LYS A 36 -22.83 28.98 -5.94
C LYS A 36 -23.29 27.55 -5.72
N VAL A 37 -24.20 27.09 -6.59
CA VAL A 37 -24.62 25.70 -6.67
C VAL A 37 -24.10 25.08 -7.95
N ILE A 38 -23.30 24.01 -7.81
CA ILE A 38 -22.73 23.26 -8.92
C ILE A 38 -23.54 21.97 -9.05
N ARG A 39 -24.03 21.68 -10.24
CA ARG A 39 -24.67 20.40 -10.58
C ARG A 39 -23.71 19.57 -11.43
N PRO A 40 -23.49 18.29 -11.08
CA PRO A 40 -22.67 17.40 -11.89
C PRO A 40 -23.26 17.23 -13.28
N HIS A 41 -22.40 17.11 -14.26
CA HIS A 41 -22.81 16.73 -15.61
C HIS A 41 -23.35 15.29 -15.62
N PRO A 42 -24.32 14.90 -16.46
CA PRO A 42 -24.86 13.52 -16.51
C PRO A 42 -23.79 12.42 -16.69
N ALA A 43 -22.71 12.73 -17.41
CA ALA A 43 -21.56 11.83 -17.58
C ALA A 43 -20.50 11.95 -16.48
N PHE A 44 -20.76 12.67 -15.40
CA PHE A 44 -19.86 12.72 -14.24
C PHE A 44 -19.84 11.37 -13.50
N ARG A 45 -18.65 10.95 -13.07
CA ARG A 45 -18.49 9.75 -12.24
C ARG A 45 -17.61 10.11 -11.06
N LEU A 46 -18.00 9.59 -9.90
CA LEU A 46 -17.29 9.76 -8.64
C LEU A 46 -16.77 8.40 -8.19
N PHE A 47 -15.49 8.37 -7.81
CA PHE A 47 -14.80 7.23 -7.26
C PHE A 47 -14.19 7.63 -5.92
N SER A 48 -13.95 6.66 -5.06
CA SER A 48 -13.09 6.86 -3.88
C SER A 48 -12.25 5.62 -3.62
N THR A 49 -11.10 5.83 -2.97
CA THR A 49 -10.31 4.76 -2.38
C THR A 49 -10.39 4.86 -0.87
N THR A 50 -10.29 3.74 -0.19
CA THR A 50 -10.22 3.64 1.26
C THR A 50 -9.25 2.54 1.66
N ASN A 51 -8.59 2.70 2.79
CA ASN A 51 -7.75 1.66 3.37
C ASN A 51 -8.56 0.71 4.26
N THR A 52 -9.73 1.14 4.72
CA THR A 52 -10.69 0.34 5.47
C THR A 52 -12.02 0.30 4.73
N ILE A 53 -12.89 -0.64 5.08
CA ILE A 53 -14.26 -0.68 4.53
C ILE A 53 -15.20 0.33 5.20
N GLY A 54 -14.65 1.39 5.81
CA GLY A 54 -15.44 2.41 6.51
C GLY A 54 -15.79 2.07 7.95
N LEU A 55 -15.29 0.98 8.49
CA LEU A 55 -15.50 0.57 9.89
C LEU A 55 -14.43 1.12 10.85
N GLY A 56 -13.49 1.91 10.35
CA GLY A 56 -12.31 2.35 11.06
C GLY A 56 -11.21 1.28 11.10
N ASP A 57 -10.08 1.65 11.66
CA ASP A 57 -8.93 0.75 11.76
C ASP A 57 -9.08 -0.22 12.92
N THR A 58 -9.36 -1.48 12.61
CA THR A 58 -9.39 -2.57 13.59
C THR A 58 -8.06 -3.33 13.67
N SER A 59 -7.15 -3.09 12.71
CA SER A 59 -5.88 -3.81 12.59
C SER A 59 -4.71 -3.05 13.21
N GLY A 60 -4.84 -1.76 13.48
CA GLY A 60 -3.74 -0.89 13.92
C GLY A 60 -2.81 -0.44 12.80
N LEU A 61 -3.08 -0.81 11.54
CA LEU A 61 -2.25 -0.48 10.37
C LEU A 61 -2.55 0.89 9.76
N TYR A 62 -3.78 1.35 9.93
CA TYR A 62 -4.30 2.54 9.24
C TYR A 62 -4.73 3.60 10.24
N HIS A 63 -3.83 3.96 11.15
CA HIS A 63 -4.08 5.03 12.13
C HIS A 63 -4.49 6.32 11.43
N GLY A 64 -5.55 6.95 11.94
CA GLY A 64 -6.11 8.18 11.37
C GLY A 64 -7.31 7.97 10.45
N THR A 65 -7.64 6.72 10.08
CA THR A 65 -8.90 6.45 9.41
C THR A 65 -10.09 6.61 10.36
N GLN A 66 -11.18 7.17 9.85
CA GLN A 66 -12.40 7.44 10.60
C GLN A 66 -13.46 6.37 10.29
N GLN A 67 -14.35 6.13 11.25
CA GLN A 67 -15.56 5.38 10.96
C GLN A 67 -16.47 6.21 10.04
N ILE A 68 -16.81 5.64 8.89
CA ILE A 68 -17.76 6.25 7.97
C ILE A 68 -19.18 5.95 8.44
N ASN A 69 -20.02 6.98 8.50
CA ASN A 69 -21.41 6.82 8.87
C ASN A 69 -22.13 5.90 7.89
N GLN A 70 -23.02 5.01 8.38
CA GLN A 70 -23.75 4.06 7.55
C GLN A 70 -24.51 4.74 6.42
N GLY A 71 -25.13 5.90 6.67
CA GLY A 71 -25.80 6.66 5.61
C GLY A 71 -24.85 7.19 4.53
N GLN A 72 -23.57 7.39 4.83
CA GLN A 72 -22.56 7.73 3.81
C GLN A 72 -22.17 6.50 2.99
N MET A 73 -22.05 5.34 3.64
CA MET A 73 -21.75 4.07 2.96
C MET A 73 -22.85 3.69 1.98
N ASP A 74 -24.11 3.82 2.36
CA ASP A 74 -25.28 3.51 1.52
C ASP A 74 -25.34 4.30 0.21
N ARG A 75 -24.64 5.42 0.13
CA ARG A 75 -24.60 6.25 -1.09
C ARG A 75 -23.61 5.76 -2.13
N TRP A 76 -22.69 4.88 -1.75
CA TRP A 76 -21.78 4.22 -2.67
C TRP A 76 -22.47 2.98 -3.28
N SER A 77 -22.89 3.10 -4.52
CA SER A 77 -23.66 2.04 -5.20
C SER A 77 -22.87 0.78 -5.48
N ILE A 78 -21.53 0.91 -5.59
CA ILE A 78 -20.61 -0.19 -5.88
C ILE A 78 -19.41 -0.06 -4.95
N VAL A 79 -19.14 -1.12 -4.20
CA VAL A 79 -17.96 -1.27 -3.36
C VAL A 79 -17.20 -2.51 -3.82
N VAL A 80 -15.92 -2.34 -4.13
CA VAL A 80 -15.03 -3.41 -4.59
C VAL A 80 -13.84 -3.50 -3.64
N THR A 81 -13.57 -4.69 -3.15
CA THR A 81 -12.37 -4.97 -2.38
C THR A 81 -11.25 -5.36 -3.34
N LEU A 82 -10.13 -4.64 -3.25
CA LEU A 82 -8.90 -4.97 -3.97
C LEU A 82 -7.95 -5.71 -3.02
N ASN A 83 -7.28 -6.71 -3.54
CA ASN A 83 -6.26 -7.47 -2.83
C ASN A 83 -4.93 -7.38 -3.59
N TYR A 84 -3.89 -8.01 -3.06
CA TYR A 84 -2.61 -8.10 -3.74
C TYR A 84 -2.76 -8.83 -5.09
N LEU A 85 -1.92 -8.47 -6.03
CA LEU A 85 -1.90 -9.07 -7.36
C LEU A 85 -1.32 -10.49 -7.31
N PRO A 86 -1.62 -11.33 -8.31
CA PRO A 86 -0.89 -12.57 -8.53
C PRO A 86 0.62 -12.32 -8.64
N HIS A 87 1.42 -13.26 -8.17
CA HIS A 87 2.88 -13.16 -8.10
C HIS A 87 3.51 -12.67 -9.42
N ASP A 88 3.17 -13.30 -10.53
CA ASP A 88 3.76 -12.97 -11.83
C ASP A 88 3.37 -11.58 -12.34
N ASP A 89 2.18 -11.11 -12.01
CA ASP A 89 1.73 -9.76 -12.35
C ASP A 89 2.50 -8.71 -11.55
N GLU A 90 2.75 -8.96 -10.27
CA GLU A 90 3.55 -8.07 -9.43
C GLU A 90 5.00 -8.03 -9.90
N VAL A 91 5.60 -9.19 -10.25
CA VAL A 91 6.94 -9.26 -10.86
C VAL A 91 7.02 -8.39 -12.12
N ASN A 92 6.02 -8.48 -13.00
CA ASN A 92 5.98 -7.68 -14.22
C ASN A 92 5.88 -6.17 -13.93
N ILE A 93 5.14 -5.77 -12.91
CA ILE A 93 5.04 -4.38 -12.48
C ILE A 93 6.38 -3.87 -11.95
N VAL A 94 7.04 -4.65 -11.09
CA VAL A 94 8.37 -4.27 -10.55
C VAL A 94 9.38 -4.11 -11.69
N LEU A 95 9.44 -5.04 -12.63
CA LEU A 95 10.33 -4.96 -13.81
C LEU A 95 10.00 -3.78 -14.73
N ALA A 96 8.73 -3.39 -14.84
CA ALA A 96 8.33 -2.22 -15.61
C ALA A 96 8.79 -0.90 -14.96
N LYS A 97 8.93 -0.87 -13.64
CA LYS A 97 9.40 0.28 -12.86
C LYS A 97 10.93 0.30 -12.73
N ALA A 98 11.52 -0.77 -12.25
CA ALA A 98 12.97 -0.95 -12.10
C ALA A 98 13.55 -1.63 -13.35
N LYS A 99 13.70 -0.88 -14.42
CA LYS A 99 14.01 -1.39 -15.78
C LYS A 99 15.35 -2.08 -15.91
N SER A 100 16.33 -1.74 -15.08
CA SER A 100 17.66 -2.39 -15.03
C SER A 100 17.56 -3.89 -14.74
N TRP A 101 16.52 -4.31 -13.99
CA TRP A 101 16.26 -5.71 -13.68
C TRP A 101 15.54 -6.48 -14.81
N ASN A 102 15.20 -5.84 -15.92
CA ASN A 102 14.48 -6.50 -17.01
C ASN A 102 15.40 -7.37 -17.88
N THR A 103 16.11 -8.29 -17.25
CA THR A 103 16.94 -9.35 -17.81
C THR A 103 16.48 -10.70 -17.27
N GLU A 104 16.93 -11.81 -17.85
CA GLU A 104 16.57 -13.15 -17.34
C GLU A 104 17.04 -13.35 -15.88
N ALA A 105 18.27 -12.95 -15.57
CA ALA A 105 18.82 -13.01 -14.22
C ALA A 105 18.06 -12.06 -13.27
N GLY A 106 17.82 -10.82 -13.69
CA GLY A 106 17.10 -9.83 -12.92
C GLY A 106 15.67 -10.24 -12.61
N ARG A 107 14.96 -10.88 -13.56
CA ARG A 107 13.62 -11.41 -13.32
C ARG A 107 13.60 -12.47 -12.21
N LYS A 108 14.61 -13.32 -12.10
CA LYS A 108 14.71 -14.30 -11.00
C LYS A 108 14.87 -13.60 -9.65
N ILE A 109 15.70 -12.56 -9.59
CA ILE A 109 15.91 -11.76 -8.37
C ILE A 109 14.60 -11.07 -7.98
N VAL A 110 13.94 -10.38 -8.90
CA VAL A 110 12.66 -9.71 -8.64
C VAL A 110 11.57 -10.70 -8.23
N SER A 111 11.53 -11.90 -8.84
CA SER A 111 10.61 -12.97 -8.41
C SER A 111 10.87 -13.39 -6.96
N ASN A 112 12.12 -13.47 -6.53
CA ASN A 112 12.45 -13.75 -5.13
C ASN A 112 12.05 -12.59 -4.20
N MET A 113 12.21 -11.33 -4.63
CA MET A 113 11.73 -10.16 -3.87
C MET A 113 10.22 -10.22 -3.65
N VAL A 114 9.45 -10.49 -4.69
CA VAL A 114 7.98 -10.64 -4.59
C VAL A 114 7.62 -11.83 -3.70
N ARG A 115 8.38 -12.95 -3.76
CA ARG A 115 8.17 -14.10 -2.88
C ARG A 115 8.39 -13.76 -1.40
N VAL A 116 9.39 -12.95 -1.06
CA VAL A 116 9.57 -12.43 0.31
C VAL A 116 8.34 -11.61 0.72
N ALA A 117 7.84 -10.74 -0.16
CA ALA A 117 6.63 -9.97 0.11
C ALA A 117 5.42 -10.88 0.35
N ASP A 118 5.23 -11.94 -0.44
CA ASP A 118 4.14 -12.91 -0.25
C ASP A 118 4.24 -13.61 1.10
N LEU A 119 5.46 -13.97 1.54
CA LEU A 119 5.68 -14.57 2.87
C LEU A 119 5.34 -13.59 3.99
N THR A 120 5.73 -12.32 3.90
CA THR A 120 5.38 -11.30 4.90
C THR A 120 3.87 -11.06 4.96
N ARG A 121 3.17 -11.04 3.82
CA ARG A 121 1.71 -10.89 3.74
C ARG A 121 0.98 -12.08 4.38
N ASN A 122 1.45 -13.29 4.11
CA ASN A 122 0.88 -14.49 4.73
C ASN A 122 1.10 -14.52 6.25
N ALA A 123 2.30 -14.18 6.72
CA ALA A 123 2.61 -14.10 8.14
C ALA A 123 1.78 -13.01 8.83
N PHE A 124 1.57 -11.86 8.17
CA PHE A 124 0.67 -10.82 8.66
C PHE A 124 -0.77 -11.32 8.79
N MET A 125 -1.29 -11.99 7.78
CA MET A 125 -2.66 -12.56 7.81
C MET A 125 -2.83 -13.61 8.91
N ASN A 126 -1.77 -14.31 9.27
CA ASN A 126 -1.76 -15.29 10.37
C ASN A 126 -1.56 -14.63 11.75
N GLY A 127 -1.23 -13.35 11.81
CA GLY A 127 -0.93 -12.64 13.06
C GLY A 127 0.50 -12.85 13.60
N ASP A 128 1.40 -13.41 12.77
CA ASP A 128 2.80 -13.63 13.13
C ASP A 128 3.64 -12.35 12.97
N LEU A 129 3.18 -11.41 12.13
CA LEU A 129 3.80 -10.10 11.89
C LEU A 129 2.77 -8.97 12.03
N SER A 130 3.22 -7.84 12.52
CA SER A 130 2.46 -6.58 12.55
C SER A 130 2.69 -5.70 11.31
N THR A 131 3.75 -6.00 10.56
CA THR A 131 4.19 -5.24 9.39
C THR A 131 4.00 -6.05 8.11
N VAL A 132 3.55 -5.39 7.03
CA VAL A 132 3.33 -6.04 5.75
C VAL A 132 4.09 -5.33 4.63
N MET A 133 4.66 -6.10 3.70
CA MET A 133 5.34 -5.55 2.54
C MET A 133 4.35 -5.29 1.40
N SER A 134 4.15 -4.02 1.06
CA SER A 134 3.32 -3.60 -0.08
C SER A 134 4.08 -3.73 -1.41
N PRO A 135 3.38 -3.77 -2.57
CA PRO A 135 4.03 -3.72 -3.88
C PRO A 135 4.91 -2.48 -4.07
N ARG A 136 4.53 -1.35 -3.48
CA ARG A 136 5.35 -0.12 -3.46
C ARG A 136 6.69 -0.35 -2.78
N THR A 137 6.70 -1.09 -1.67
CA THR A 137 7.93 -1.43 -0.95
C THR A 137 8.83 -2.34 -1.79
N VAL A 138 8.27 -3.30 -2.54
CA VAL A 138 9.04 -4.17 -3.43
C VAL A 138 9.69 -3.37 -4.56
N ILE A 139 8.94 -2.42 -5.16
CA ILE A 139 9.49 -1.52 -6.19
C ILE A 139 10.65 -0.70 -5.61
N THR A 140 10.45 -0.06 -4.45
CA THR A 140 11.49 0.73 -3.77
C THR A 140 12.71 -0.13 -3.41
N TRP A 141 12.50 -1.38 -2.99
CA TRP A 141 13.59 -2.31 -2.73
C TRP A 141 14.40 -2.60 -4.00
N ALA A 142 13.75 -2.88 -5.13
CA ALA A 142 14.41 -3.12 -6.40
C ALA A 142 15.20 -1.90 -6.89
N GLU A 143 14.63 -0.69 -6.76
CA GLU A 143 15.30 0.57 -7.10
C GLU A 143 16.51 0.83 -6.18
N ASN A 144 16.37 0.61 -4.88
CA ASN A 144 17.46 0.76 -3.92
C ASN A 144 18.57 -0.30 -4.14
N ALA A 145 18.22 -1.53 -4.53
CA ALA A 145 19.20 -2.55 -4.84
C ALA A 145 20.06 -2.17 -6.06
N GLU A 146 19.51 -1.42 -7.00
CA GLU A 146 20.27 -0.83 -8.10
C GLU A 146 21.24 0.25 -7.61
N ILE A 147 20.79 1.12 -6.70
CA ILE A 147 21.60 2.22 -6.14
C ILE A 147 22.75 1.70 -5.28
N PHE A 148 22.46 0.73 -4.39
CA PHE A 148 23.47 0.21 -3.44
C PHE A 148 24.31 -0.92 -4.02
N GLY A 149 23.92 -1.51 -5.16
CA GLY A 149 24.61 -2.65 -5.76
C GLY A 149 24.49 -3.96 -4.95
N ASP A 150 23.62 -3.99 -3.94
CA ASP A 150 23.43 -5.16 -3.06
C ASP A 150 21.95 -5.30 -2.66
N VAL A 151 21.39 -6.48 -2.91
CA VAL A 151 19.98 -6.78 -2.69
C VAL A 151 19.64 -6.87 -1.22
N GLY A 152 20.51 -7.46 -0.40
CA GLY A 152 20.31 -7.64 1.04
C GLY A 152 20.40 -6.33 1.81
N THR A 153 21.39 -5.50 1.51
CA THR A 153 21.50 -4.14 2.08
C THR A 153 20.28 -3.30 1.72
N ALA A 154 19.86 -3.33 0.46
CA ALA A 154 18.68 -2.62 0.02
C ALA A 154 17.39 -3.12 0.72
N PHE A 155 17.27 -4.44 0.97
CA PHE A 155 16.18 -5.01 1.75
C PHE A 155 16.14 -4.47 3.17
N ALA A 156 17.28 -4.51 3.85
CA ALA A 156 17.38 -4.02 5.23
C ALA A 156 16.96 -2.55 5.33
N LEU A 157 17.43 -1.69 4.41
CA LEU A 157 17.13 -0.26 4.39
C LEU A 157 15.70 0.05 3.94
N SER A 158 15.16 -0.73 3.02
CA SER A 158 13.82 -0.48 2.47
C SER A 158 12.70 -1.00 3.35
N PHE A 159 12.91 -2.11 4.06
CA PHE A 159 11.87 -2.80 4.80
C PHE A 159 12.27 -3.23 6.22
N LEU A 160 13.31 -4.04 6.40
CA LEU A 160 13.63 -4.69 7.69
C LEU A 160 13.78 -3.67 8.84
N ASN A 161 14.44 -2.54 8.58
CA ASN A 161 14.68 -1.51 9.60
C ASN A 161 13.41 -0.76 10.04
N LYS A 162 12.31 -0.91 9.30
CA LYS A 162 11.00 -0.36 9.65
C LYS A 162 10.16 -1.30 10.49
N CYS A 163 10.58 -2.57 10.61
CA CYS A 163 9.86 -3.60 11.33
C CYS A 163 10.25 -3.60 12.81
N ASP A 164 9.34 -4.11 13.65
CA ASP A 164 9.62 -4.32 15.06
C ASP A 164 10.84 -5.24 15.24
N GLU A 165 11.66 -4.97 16.25
CA GLU A 165 12.89 -5.73 16.51
C GLU A 165 12.61 -7.21 16.74
N LEU A 166 11.50 -7.55 17.39
CA LEU A 166 11.11 -8.93 17.65
C LEU A 166 10.73 -9.70 16.38
N GLU A 167 10.27 -9.00 15.36
CA GLU A 167 9.85 -9.58 14.08
C GLU A 167 10.99 -9.74 13.08
N ARG A 168 12.08 -8.97 13.24
CA ARG A 168 13.21 -8.95 12.28
C ARG A 168 13.84 -10.31 12.04
N GLY A 169 13.88 -11.16 13.05
CA GLY A 169 14.42 -12.53 12.93
C GLY A 169 13.62 -13.35 11.92
N LEU A 170 12.29 -13.36 12.04
CA LEU A 170 11.40 -14.09 11.13
C LEU A 170 11.46 -13.51 9.70
N ILE A 171 11.53 -12.18 9.59
CA ILE A 171 11.63 -11.51 8.29
C ILE A 171 12.98 -11.83 7.61
N ALA A 172 14.08 -11.89 8.37
CA ALA A 172 15.38 -12.30 7.85
C ALA A 172 15.37 -13.76 7.35
N GLU A 173 14.66 -14.67 8.04
CA GLU A 173 14.46 -16.04 7.58
C GLU A 173 13.70 -16.09 6.24
N PHE A 174 12.71 -15.23 6.01
CA PHE A 174 12.01 -15.17 4.73
C PHE A 174 12.95 -14.76 3.60
N TYR A 175 13.82 -13.78 3.86
CA TYR A 175 14.86 -13.39 2.91
C TYR A 175 15.78 -14.58 2.60
N GLN A 176 16.33 -15.24 3.64
CA GLN A 176 17.22 -16.38 3.49
C GLN A 176 16.58 -17.53 2.68
N ARG A 177 15.30 -17.84 2.95
CA ARG A 177 14.56 -18.87 2.20
C ARG A 177 14.43 -18.58 0.71
N CYS A 178 14.33 -17.30 0.34
CA CYS A 178 14.11 -16.90 -1.05
C CYS A 178 15.42 -16.68 -1.81
N PHE A 179 16.46 -16.19 -1.14
CA PHE A 179 17.74 -15.85 -1.76
C PHE A 179 18.85 -16.88 -1.52
N GLY A 180 18.70 -17.75 -0.49
CA GLY A 180 19.68 -18.77 -0.14
C GLY A 180 20.90 -18.26 0.61
N GLU A 181 20.86 -17.01 1.04
CA GLU A 181 21.95 -16.32 1.76
C GLU A 181 21.39 -15.50 2.92
N ASP A 182 22.23 -15.30 3.94
CA ASP A 182 21.90 -14.44 5.06
C ASP A 182 21.97 -12.96 4.67
N LEU A 183 21.24 -12.12 5.41
CA LEU A 183 21.34 -10.68 5.23
C LEU A 183 22.74 -10.19 5.61
N PRO A 184 23.32 -9.22 4.86
CA PRO A 184 24.60 -8.65 5.20
C PRO A 184 24.54 -7.98 6.58
N GLN A 185 25.59 -8.17 7.38
CA GLN A 185 25.69 -7.54 8.69
C GLN A 185 25.70 -6.03 8.55
N SER A 186 24.98 -5.32 9.40
CA SER A 186 25.01 -3.85 9.42
C SER A 186 26.42 -3.36 9.69
N THR A 187 26.92 -2.47 8.85
CA THR A 187 28.24 -1.83 9.04
C THR A 187 28.33 -1.04 10.36
N ALA A 188 27.21 -0.65 10.95
CA ALA A 188 27.15 -0.03 12.27
C ALA A 188 27.58 -0.98 13.41
N ASN A 189 27.34 -2.28 13.26
CA ASN A 189 27.76 -3.27 14.25
C ASN A 189 29.26 -3.63 14.14
N VAL A 190 29.85 -3.45 12.98
CA VAL A 190 31.31 -3.70 12.75
C VAL A 190 32.16 -2.59 13.36
N ALA A 191 31.63 -1.36 13.46
CA ALA A 191 32.35 -0.23 14.03
C ALA A 191 32.40 -0.22 15.58
N LEU A 192 31.63 -1.08 16.25
CA LEU A 192 31.54 -1.18 17.71
C LEU A 192 32.18 -2.45 18.28
N SER A 193 32.72 -3.31 17.44
CA SER A 193 33.48 -4.51 17.78
C SER A 193 34.99 -4.28 17.55
#